data_114b67cc8a65566c4c114d1ec3956b41
#
_entry.id   114b67cc8a65566c4c114d1ec3956b41
#
_cell.length_a   1.000
_cell.length_b   1.000
_cell.length_c   1.000
_cell.angle_alpha   90.00
_cell.angle_beta   90.00
_cell.angle_gamma   90.00
#
_symmetry.space_group_name_H-M   'P 1'
#
loop_
_entity.id
_entity.type
_entity.pdbx_description
1 polymer ?
#
loop_
_entity_poly.entity_id
_entity_poly.type
_entity_poly.pdbx_seq_one_letter_code
_entity_poly.pdbx_strand_id
1 'polypeptide(L)'
;SKEFYEKTSFMAFKKGQQVFSPLLTILNNPHATDSSALYYDFEGSPTKVVKLVDKGYYNNLISNRYFSKLLNIENTGNGLSPTTFDCFPINPEIEGGSRSLEQIIQSSDNALLINRLHYLNIIDPITLTVTGMTRDGVYKIEKGKITTSTNNLRFTESI
;
A
#
# COMPACT_ATOMS: atom_id res chain seq x y z
N SER A 1 10.73 -4.62 6.07
CA SER A 1 11.97 -5.44 6.08
C SER A 1 11.97 -6.52 7.15
N LYS A 2 11.42 -6.25 8.33
CA LYS A 2 11.34 -7.23 9.42
C LYS A 2 10.58 -8.49 8.97
N GLU A 3 9.38 -8.33 8.50
CA GLU A 3 8.49 -9.41 8.04
C GLU A 3 9.10 -10.16 6.85
N PHE A 4 9.89 -9.48 6.03
CA PHE A 4 10.65 -10.11 4.94
C PHE A 4 11.74 -11.03 5.49
N TYR A 5 12.53 -10.54 6.46
CA TYR A 5 13.60 -11.31 7.10
C TYR A 5 13.06 -12.52 7.86
N GLU A 6 12.02 -12.30 8.66
CA GLU A 6 11.38 -13.34 9.49
C GLU A 6 10.50 -14.31 8.67
N LYS A 7 10.30 -14.03 7.36
CA LYS A 7 9.43 -14.81 6.46
C LYS A 7 7.98 -14.92 6.96
N THR A 8 7.49 -13.87 7.57
CA THR A 8 6.13 -13.80 8.12
C THR A 8 5.14 -13.07 7.21
N SER A 9 5.56 -12.70 5.99
CA SER A 9 4.75 -12.00 5.00
C SER A 9 4.98 -12.58 3.61
N PHE A 10 4.00 -12.44 2.71
CA PHE A 10 4.10 -12.79 1.29
C PHE A 10 5.34 -12.19 0.62
N MET A 11 5.76 -11.02 1.06
CA MET A 11 6.92 -10.29 0.54
C MET A 11 8.21 -11.13 0.54
N ALA A 12 8.37 -12.02 1.51
CA ALA A 12 9.55 -12.88 1.60
C ALA A 12 9.67 -13.90 0.47
N PHE A 13 8.54 -14.25 -0.16
CA PHE A 13 8.46 -15.32 -1.16
C PHE A 13 8.22 -14.81 -2.58
N LYS A 14 7.92 -13.53 -2.76
CA LYS A 14 7.42 -12.97 -4.02
C LYS A 14 8.28 -11.87 -4.62
N LYS A 15 9.44 -11.57 -4.02
CA LYS A 15 10.33 -10.52 -4.53
C LYS A 15 10.74 -10.81 -5.99
N GLY A 16 10.62 -9.79 -6.84
CA GLY A 16 10.91 -9.90 -8.28
C GLY A 16 9.80 -10.54 -9.12
N GLN A 17 8.66 -10.88 -8.51
CA GLN A 17 7.52 -11.45 -9.21
C GLN A 17 6.42 -10.41 -9.42
N GLN A 18 5.64 -10.60 -10.47
CA GLN A 18 4.39 -9.86 -10.65
C GLN A 18 3.33 -10.49 -9.75
N VAL A 19 2.98 -9.79 -8.68
CA VAL A 19 2.01 -10.26 -7.66
C VAL A 19 0.77 -9.40 -7.59
N PHE A 20 0.79 -8.25 -8.26
CA PHE A 20 -0.33 -7.32 -8.30
C PHE A 20 -0.74 -7.02 -9.75
N SER A 21 -1.84 -6.30 -9.90
CA SER A 21 -2.27 -5.78 -11.21
C SER A 21 -1.13 -4.98 -11.87
N PRO A 22 -0.90 -5.10 -13.19
CA PRO A 22 0.07 -4.27 -13.91
C PRO A 22 -0.28 -2.77 -13.89
N LEU A 23 -1.47 -2.41 -13.44
CA LEU A 23 -1.87 -1.02 -13.24
C LEU A 23 -1.35 -0.44 -11.92
N LEU A 24 -0.85 -1.27 -10.99
CA LEU A 24 -0.43 -0.84 -9.67
C LEU A 24 1.05 -0.49 -9.65
N THR A 25 1.34 0.76 -9.30
CA THR A 25 2.68 1.24 -8.93
C THR A 25 2.60 1.89 -7.55
N ILE A 26 3.48 1.49 -6.63
CA ILE A 26 3.55 2.01 -5.27
C ILE A 26 4.95 2.53 -5.00
N LEU A 27 5.04 3.77 -4.56
CA LEU A 27 6.26 4.47 -4.18
C LEU A 27 6.29 4.71 -2.67
N ASN A 28 7.48 4.70 -2.09
CA ASN A 28 7.78 5.39 -0.85
C ASN A 28 8.50 6.68 -1.26
N ASN A 29 7.84 7.83 -1.14
CA ASN A 29 8.36 9.12 -1.59
C ASN A 29 8.49 10.11 -0.42
N PRO A 30 9.57 10.04 0.36
CA PRO A 30 9.78 10.94 1.49
C PRO A 30 9.97 12.41 1.08
N HIS A 31 10.14 12.69 -0.21
CA HIS A 31 10.38 14.03 -0.74
C HIS A 31 9.15 14.62 -1.47
N ALA A 32 7.97 14.01 -1.30
CA ALA A 32 6.74 14.49 -1.91
C ALA A 32 6.46 15.96 -1.53
N THR A 33 6.10 16.78 -2.51
CA THR A 33 5.91 18.22 -2.33
C THR A 33 4.53 18.61 -1.79
N ASP A 34 3.58 17.70 -1.86
CA ASP A 34 2.20 17.84 -1.37
C ASP A 34 2.03 17.35 0.08
N SER A 35 3.11 16.90 0.68
CA SER A 35 3.19 16.48 2.06
C SER A 35 4.46 17.00 2.73
N SER A 36 4.64 16.73 4.03
CA SER A 36 5.86 17.12 4.73
C SER A 36 7.04 16.31 4.24
N ALA A 37 7.95 16.93 3.48
CA ALA A 37 9.18 16.30 3.04
C ALA A 37 10.07 15.95 4.24
N LEU A 38 10.63 14.73 4.25
CA LEU A 38 11.53 14.26 5.27
C LEU A 38 12.84 13.81 4.61
N TYR A 39 13.90 14.58 4.78
CA TYR A 39 15.20 14.31 4.16
C TYR A 39 16.08 13.34 4.93
N TYR A 40 15.80 13.13 6.20
CA TYR A 40 16.47 12.18 7.08
C TYR A 40 15.44 11.42 7.88
N ASP A 41 15.67 10.13 8.09
CA ASP A 41 14.86 9.31 8.98
C ASP A 41 15.18 9.56 10.46
N PHE A 42 14.50 8.88 11.36
CA PHE A 42 14.71 9.04 12.80
C PHE A 42 16.00 8.38 13.31
N GLU A 43 16.75 7.69 12.45
CA GLU A 43 18.12 7.23 12.72
C GLU A 43 19.18 8.21 12.19
N GLY A 44 18.78 9.32 11.55
CA GLY A 44 19.64 10.28 10.88
C GLY A 44 20.24 9.77 9.57
N SER A 45 19.61 8.77 8.93
CA SER A 45 20.00 8.31 7.59
C SER A 45 19.28 9.13 6.52
N PRO A 46 19.94 9.49 5.40
CA PRO A 46 19.26 10.15 4.28
C PRO A 46 18.14 9.29 3.74
N THR A 47 16.97 9.88 3.55
CA THR A 47 15.80 9.20 2.96
C THR A 47 15.93 9.11 1.45
N LYS A 48 15.31 8.09 0.85
CA LYS A 48 15.33 7.85 -0.59
C LYS A 48 13.95 7.53 -1.12
N VAL A 49 13.69 7.96 -2.35
CA VAL A 49 12.50 7.49 -3.09
C VAL A 49 12.70 6.04 -3.46
N VAL A 50 11.77 5.18 -3.07
CA VAL A 50 11.84 3.74 -3.32
C VAL A 50 10.58 3.28 -4.03
N LYS A 51 10.72 2.73 -5.23
CA LYS A 51 9.62 2.09 -5.93
C LYS A 51 9.43 0.68 -5.38
N LEU A 52 8.42 0.50 -4.52
CA LEU A 52 8.13 -0.77 -3.84
C LEU A 52 7.50 -1.77 -4.80
N VAL A 53 6.51 -1.30 -5.55
CA VAL A 53 5.83 -2.05 -6.62
C VAL A 53 5.94 -1.23 -7.89
N ASP A 54 6.34 -1.87 -8.97
CA ASP A 54 6.41 -1.26 -10.31
C ASP A 54 5.58 -2.08 -11.28
N LYS A 55 4.48 -1.52 -11.76
CA LYS A 55 3.54 -2.19 -12.69
C LYS A 55 3.19 -3.62 -12.25
N GLY A 56 2.86 -3.75 -10.98
CA GLY A 56 2.50 -5.03 -10.37
C GLY A 56 3.67 -5.90 -9.90
N TYR A 57 4.91 -5.58 -10.26
CA TYR A 57 6.09 -6.30 -9.79
C TYR A 57 6.53 -5.79 -8.42
N TYR A 58 6.62 -6.69 -7.45
CA TYR A 58 7.20 -6.38 -6.15
C TYR A 58 8.73 -6.45 -6.24
N ASN A 59 9.40 -5.31 -6.21
CA ASN A 59 10.84 -5.21 -6.50
C ASN A 59 11.70 -4.86 -5.29
N ASN A 60 11.29 -3.92 -4.47
CA ASN A 60 12.15 -3.33 -3.45
C ASN A 60 11.52 -3.36 -2.06
N LEU A 61 12.41 -3.27 -1.06
CA LEU A 61 12.09 -3.10 0.34
C LEU A 61 12.52 -1.72 0.80
N ILE A 62 11.75 -1.11 1.70
CA ILE A 62 12.29 -0.05 2.56
C ILE A 62 13.19 -0.68 3.61
N SER A 63 14.21 0.03 4.04
CA SER A 63 15.16 -0.45 5.04
C SER A 63 15.68 0.67 5.95
N ASN A 64 16.19 0.28 7.10
CA ASN A 64 16.97 1.10 8.02
C ASN A 64 18.39 0.58 8.11
N ARG A 65 19.21 1.14 9.00
CA ARG A 65 20.62 0.73 9.20
C ARG A 65 20.75 -0.75 9.58
N TYR A 66 19.85 -1.25 10.41
CA TYR A 66 19.91 -2.63 10.88
C TYR A 66 19.59 -3.62 9.74
N PHE A 67 18.42 -3.48 9.10
CA PHE A 67 18.01 -4.39 8.05
C PHE A 67 18.80 -4.25 6.76
N SER A 68 19.36 -3.06 6.46
CA SER A 68 20.25 -2.92 5.32
C SER A 68 21.51 -3.79 5.45
N LYS A 69 22.10 -3.86 6.64
CA LYS A 69 23.24 -4.74 6.92
C LYS A 69 22.83 -6.22 6.93
N LEU A 70 21.74 -6.54 7.63
CA LEU A 70 21.28 -7.91 7.81
C LEU A 70 20.88 -8.59 6.49
N LEU A 71 20.25 -7.85 5.60
CA LEU A 71 19.77 -8.34 4.30
C LEU A 71 20.75 -8.07 3.15
N ASN A 72 21.86 -7.37 3.42
CA ASN A 72 22.81 -6.89 2.43
C ASN A 72 22.14 -6.11 1.29
N ILE A 73 21.29 -5.14 1.66
CA ILE A 73 20.58 -4.24 0.75
C ILE A 73 20.92 -2.79 1.06
N GLU A 74 20.56 -1.88 0.17
CA GLU A 74 20.76 -0.45 0.37
C GLU A 74 19.93 0.05 1.56
N ASN A 75 20.50 0.94 2.39
CA ASN A 75 19.74 1.69 3.40
C ASN A 75 18.93 2.78 2.71
N THR A 76 17.61 2.72 2.86
CA THR A 76 16.66 3.64 2.22
C THR A 76 16.22 4.80 3.11
N GLY A 77 16.73 4.87 4.35
CA GLY A 77 16.37 5.92 5.29
C GLY A 77 14.91 5.84 5.73
N ASN A 78 14.51 4.66 6.18
CA ASN A 78 13.15 4.42 6.67
C ASN A 78 13.11 3.96 8.13
N GLY A 79 14.15 4.27 8.91
CA GLY A 79 14.22 3.94 10.33
C GLY A 79 13.23 4.76 11.14
N LEU A 80 12.44 4.10 11.98
CA LEU A 80 11.45 4.75 12.84
C LEU A 80 12.07 5.30 14.13
N SER A 81 13.12 4.68 14.63
CA SER A 81 13.80 5.08 15.87
C SER A 81 15.19 4.47 15.92
N PRO A 82 16.19 5.15 16.51
CA PRO A 82 17.51 4.56 16.73
C PRO A 82 17.52 3.42 17.76
N THR A 83 16.45 3.26 18.52
CA THR A 83 16.33 2.23 19.57
C THR A 83 15.43 1.05 19.19
N THR A 84 14.70 1.12 18.08
CA THR A 84 13.88 0.04 17.54
C THR A 84 14.38 -0.36 16.17
N PHE A 85 14.13 -1.61 15.78
CA PHE A 85 14.54 -2.11 14.46
C PHE A 85 13.42 -2.00 13.42
N ASP A 86 12.43 -1.11 13.66
CA ASP A 86 11.29 -0.98 12.78
C ASP A 86 11.57 -0.05 11.60
N CYS A 87 11.04 -0.41 10.45
CA CYS A 87 11.00 0.43 9.25
C CYS A 87 9.57 0.85 8.97
N PHE A 88 9.38 2.10 8.59
CA PHE A 88 8.06 2.63 8.25
C PHE A 88 8.11 3.37 6.89
N PRO A 89 7.10 3.19 6.03
CA PRO A 89 7.03 3.96 4.80
C PRO A 89 6.75 5.44 5.10
N ILE A 90 7.49 6.31 4.43
CA ILE A 90 7.35 7.77 4.54
C ILE A 90 6.68 8.24 3.26
N ASN A 91 5.49 8.87 3.38
CA ASN A 91 4.69 9.33 2.26
C ASN A 91 4.50 8.23 1.19
N PRO A 92 3.78 7.13 1.51
CA PRO A 92 3.46 6.13 0.50
C PRO A 92 2.50 6.71 -0.53
N GLU A 93 2.84 6.55 -1.81
CA GLU A 93 2.07 7.03 -2.95
C GLU A 93 1.64 5.85 -3.82
N ILE A 94 0.43 5.91 -4.35
CA ILE A 94 -0.06 5.03 -5.41
C ILE A 94 -0.22 5.89 -6.66
N GLU A 95 0.47 5.52 -7.74
CA GLU A 95 0.32 6.24 -9.01
C GLU A 95 -1.13 6.15 -9.50
N GLY A 96 -1.71 7.30 -9.81
CA GLY A 96 -3.08 7.39 -10.30
C GLY A 96 -3.22 6.90 -11.74
N GLY A 97 -4.42 6.46 -12.09
CA GLY A 97 -4.79 6.17 -13.48
C GLY A 97 -5.19 7.43 -14.25
N SER A 98 -5.58 7.26 -15.51
CA SER A 98 -5.98 8.36 -16.41
C SER A 98 -7.47 8.70 -16.36
N ARG A 99 -8.29 7.90 -15.67
CA ARG A 99 -9.75 8.09 -15.61
C ARG A 99 -10.16 8.85 -14.36
N SER A 100 -11.10 9.81 -14.51
CA SER A 100 -11.74 10.43 -13.35
C SER A 100 -12.72 9.46 -12.66
N LEU A 101 -13.12 9.80 -11.43
CA LEU A 101 -14.13 9.02 -10.68
C LEU A 101 -15.44 8.93 -11.47
N GLU A 102 -15.87 10.03 -12.09
CA GLU A 102 -17.09 10.07 -12.91
C GLU A 102 -16.98 9.13 -14.11
N GLN A 103 -15.84 9.10 -14.79
CA GLN A 103 -15.60 8.17 -15.90
C GLN A 103 -15.62 6.72 -15.46
N ILE A 104 -15.09 6.43 -14.27
CA ILE A 104 -15.13 5.09 -13.69
C ILE A 104 -16.57 4.69 -13.39
N ILE A 105 -17.36 5.56 -12.76
CA ILE A 105 -18.78 5.32 -12.47
C ILE A 105 -19.54 5.08 -13.78
N GLN A 106 -19.39 5.96 -14.78
CA GLN A 106 -20.10 5.84 -16.06
C GLN A 106 -19.77 4.56 -16.82
N SER A 107 -18.56 4.03 -16.67
CA SER A 107 -18.13 2.77 -17.31
C SER A 107 -18.49 1.51 -16.53
N SER A 108 -19.08 1.64 -15.35
CA SER A 108 -19.44 0.52 -14.47
C SER A 108 -20.91 0.14 -14.67
N ASP A 109 -21.18 -1.12 -15.02
CA ASP A 109 -22.55 -1.59 -15.21
C ASP A 109 -23.21 -2.04 -13.90
N ASN A 110 -22.48 -2.76 -13.05
CA ASN A 110 -22.94 -3.21 -11.73
C ASN A 110 -21.76 -3.17 -10.74
N ALA A 111 -21.76 -2.18 -9.82
CA ALA A 111 -20.67 -1.96 -8.89
C ALA A 111 -21.18 -1.34 -7.58
N LEU A 112 -20.28 -1.25 -6.61
CA LEU A 112 -20.48 -0.50 -5.36
C LEU A 112 -19.45 0.62 -5.28
N LEU A 113 -19.91 1.84 -5.04
CA LEU A 113 -19.08 2.95 -4.62
C LEU A 113 -19.02 2.97 -3.11
N ILE A 114 -17.82 2.79 -2.56
CA ILE A 114 -17.55 2.76 -1.12
C ILE A 114 -16.80 4.03 -0.76
N ASN A 115 -17.36 4.83 0.13
CA ASN A 115 -16.70 6.07 0.56
C ASN A 115 -15.49 5.82 1.45
N ARG A 116 -15.60 4.87 2.39
CA ARG A 116 -14.52 4.59 3.31
C ARG A 116 -14.52 3.13 3.77
N LEU A 117 -13.32 2.58 3.94
CA LEU A 117 -13.09 1.33 4.63
C LEU A 117 -12.72 1.61 6.11
N HIS A 118 -13.16 0.72 7.00
CA HIS A 118 -13.00 0.85 8.44
C HIS A 118 -12.71 -0.50 9.10
N TYR A 119 -12.03 -0.49 10.24
CA TYR A 119 -11.61 -1.71 10.94
C TYR A 119 -10.86 -2.69 10.03
N LEU A 120 -9.92 -2.14 9.25
CA LEU A 120 -9.06 -2.98 8.41
C LEU A 120 -8.07 -3.74 9.28
N ASN A 121 -8.02 -5.06 9.12
CA ASN A 121 -7.06 -5.93 9.80
C ASN A 121 -6.50 -6.96 8.81
N ILE A 122 -5.20 -7.22 8.93
CA ILE A 122 -4.56 -8.33 8.22
C ILE A 122 -4.83 -9.60 9.02
N ILE A 123 -5.51 -10.56 8.42
CA ILE A 123 -5.82 -11.86 9.01
C ILE A 123 -4.66 -12.83 8.77
N ASP A 124 -4.14 -12.85 7.55
CA ASP A 124 -3.02 -13.68 7.15
C ASP A 124 -2.03 -12.87 6.31
N PRO A 125 -0.86 -12.55 6.84
CA PRO A 125 0.14 -11.77 6.10
C PRO A 125 0.85 -12.59 5.00
N ILE A 126 0.78 -13.92 5.00
CA ILE A 126 1.38 -14.76 3.96
C ILE A 126 0.55 -14.74 2.68
N THR A 127 -0.77 -14.79 2.82
CA THR A 127 -1.70 -14.70 1.69
C THR A 127 -2.19 -13.28 1.43
N LEU A 128 -1.75 -12.32 2.25
CA LEU A 128 -2.24 -10.94 2.28
C LEU A 128 -3.77 -10.89 2.39
N THR A 129 -4.34 -11.76 3.24
CA THR A 129 -5.77 -11.76 3.50
C THR A 129 -6.12 -10.66 4.49
N VAL A 130 -7.01 -9.78 4.08
CA VAL A 130 -7.50 -8.65 4.88
C VAL A 130 -8.99 -8.77 5.13
N THR A 131 -9.44 -8.28 6.28
CA THR A 131 -10.86 -8.08 6.59
C THR A 131 -11.12 -6.63 6.90
N GLY A 132 -12.35 -6.19 6.71
CA GLY A 132 -12.78 -4.85 7.03
C GLY A 132 -14.26 -4.65 6.89
N MET A 133 -14.69 -3.42 7.15
CA MET A 133 -16.07 -2.96 6.99
C MET A 133 -16.10 -1.71 6.14
N THR A 134 -17.18 -1.53 5.40
CA THR A 134 -17.47 -0.25 4.76
C THR A 134 -18.06 0.73 5.78
N ARG A 135 -17.86 2.03 5.57
CA ARG A 135 -18.38 3.11 6.42
C ARG A 135 -18.65 4.38 5.62
N ASP A 136 -19.50 5.24 6.17
CA ASP A 136 -19.80 6.60 5.68
C ASP A 136 -20.45 6.63 4.29
N GLY A 137 -21.11 5.55 3.92
CA GLY A 137 -21.90 5.43 2.70
C GLY A 137 -21.36 4.37 1.74
N VAL A 138 -22.29 3.55 1.28
CA VAL A 138 -22.11 2.58 0.20
C VAL A 138 -23.23 2.80 -0.79
N TYR A 139 -22.87 2.98 -2.05
CA TYR A 139 -23.84 3.31 -3.09
C TYR A 139 -23.77 2.30 -4.22
N LYS A 140 -24.92 1.86 -4.69
CA LYS A 140 -25.02 0.97 -5.84
C LYS A 140 -24.87 1.77 -7.13
N ILE A 141 -24.07 1.25 -8.03
CA ILE A 141 -23.92 1.75 -9.40
C ILE A 141 -24.59 0.75 -10.34
N GLU A 142 -25.53 1.23 -11.15
CA GLU A 142 -26.21 0.45 -12.19
C GLU A 142 -26.19 1.24 -13.49
N LYS A 143 -25.71 0.60 -14.55
CA LYS A 143 -25.65 1.19 -15.91
C LYS A 143 -25.02 2.59 -15.92
N GLY A 144 -23.88 2.73 -15.22
CA GLY A 144 -23.12 3.98 -15.18
C GLY A 144 -23.70 5.07 -14.28
N LYS A 145 -24.64 4.78 -13.41
CA LYS A 145 -25.27 5.77 -12.53
C LYS A 145 -25.36 5.27 -11.08
N ILE A 146 -25.18 6.18 -10.15
CA ILE A 146 -25.47 5.92 -8.74
C ILE A 146 -27.00 5.88 -8.58
N THR A 147 -27.53 4.77 -8.08
CA THR A 147 -28.98 4.55 -7.99
C THR A 147 -29.51 4.59 -6.57
N THR A 148 -28.93 3.81 -5.66
CA THR A 148 -29.41 3.72 -4.27
C THR A 148 -28.25 3.62 -3.30
N SER A 149 -28.46 4.01 -2.05
CA SER A 149 -27.59 3.67 -0.94
C SER A 149 -27.90 2.24 -0.45
N THR A 150 -26.91 1.59 0.14
CA THR A 150 -27.08 0.29 0.79
C THR A 150 -26.46 0.32 2.20
N ASN A 151 -26.75 -0.70 2.99
CA ASN A 151 -26.16 -0.86 4.31
C ASN A 151 -24.66 -1.08 4.23
N ASN A 152 -23.96 -0.81 5.32
CA ASN A 152 -22.55 -1.17 5.44
C ASN A 152 -22.35 -2.68 5.28
N LEU A 153 -21.27 -3.03 4.61
CA LEU A 153 -20.88 -4.40 4.31
C LEU A 153 -19.61 -4.77 5.08
N ARG A 154 -19.45 -6.05 5.34
CA ARG A 154 -18.18 -6.62 5.80
C ARG A 154 -17.58 -7.41 4.64
N PHE A 155 -16.26 -7.36 4.52
CA PHE A 155 -15.51 -8.12 3.53
C PHE A 155 -14.33 -8.84 4.16
N THR A 156 -13.90 -9.91 3.53
CA THR A 156 -12.66 -10.61 3.80
C THR A 156 -12.13 -11.10 2.46
N GLU A 157 -10.98 -10.58 2.05
CA GLU A 157 -10.41 -10.83 0.72
C GLU A 157 -8.91 -11.04 0.81
N SER A 158 -8.38 -11.85 -0.10
CA SER A 158 -6.95 -11.97 -0.36
C SER A 158 -6.59 -11.04 -1.53
N ILE A 159 -5.63 -10.16 -1.32
CA ILE A 159 -5.21 -9.13 -2.28
C ILE A 159 -4.14 -9.70 -3.22
#